data_8f6b2a6ac1b76bf00f6d52248429cc70
#
_entry.id   8f6b2a6ac1b76bf00f6d52248429cc70
#
_cell.length_a   1.000
_cell.length_b   1.000
_cell.length_c   1.000
_cell.angle_alpha   90.00
_cell.angle_beta   90.00
_cell.angle_gamma   90.00
#
_symmetry.space_group_name_H-M   'P 1'
#
loop_
_entity.id
_entity.type
_entity.pdbx_description
1 polymer ?
#
loop_
_entity_poly.entity_id
_entity_poly.type
_entity_poly.pdbx_seq_one_letter_code
_entity_poly.pdbx_strand_id
1 'polypeptide(L)'
;METLTEIAIKIFVEAILISGILGYFFSKREERMKKTIEEEFNKRDKFFDARFNFKLKALEELLAPIKLQLIRSKITLMGYDANNEYREKILKECNETIRGLLLEKGHLIPSDLIPFAEMFISHYDEWLQAYRANREIQNKTDVKHVFTYNFPHDAEKAFVEKYQVYRKELEIEGSLN
;
A
#
# COMPACT_ATOMS: atom_id res chain seq x y z
N MET A 1 80.48 -9.27 14.95
CA MET A 1 79.70 -8.67 16.04
C MET A 1 78.94 -7.51 15.43
N GLU A 2 77.63 -7.64 15.28
CA GLU A 2 76.79 -6.50 14.82
C GLU A 2 76.89 -5.37 15.85
N THR A 3 77.01 -4.16 15.35
CA THR A 3 77.08 -2.99 16.22
C THR A 3 75.72 -2.67 16.75
N LEU A 4 75.59 -2.10 17.96
CA LEU A 4 74.29 -1.68 18.52
C LEU A 4 73.49 -0.77 17.57
N THR A 5 74.18 0.02 16.77
CA THR A 5 73.57 0.88 15.71
C THR A 5 72.92 0.11 14.57
N GLU A 6 73.56 -1.00 14.14
CA GLU A 6 73.00 -1.84 13.07
C GLU A 6 71.71 -2.55 13.54
N ILE A 7 71.67 -3.03 14.78
CA ILE A 7 70.52 -3.67 15.40
C ILE A 7 69.33 -2.64 15.51
N ALA A 8 69.63 -1.41 15.98
CA ALA A 8 68.65 -0.36 16.11
C ALA A 8 68.03 0.05 14.76
N ILE A 9 68.85 0.18 13.72
CA ILE A 9 68.37 0.48 12.36
C ILE A 9 67.48 -0.65 11.81
N LYS A 10 67.86 -1.91 12.05
CA LYS A 10 67.06 -3.05 11.59
C LYS A 10 65.68 -3.10 12.24
N ILE A 11 65.64 -2.91 13.59
CA ILE A 11 64.35 -2.85 14.32
C ILE A 11 63.49 -1.69 13.83
N PHE A 12 64.06 -0.52 13.56
CA PHE A 12 63.34 0.64 13.07
C PHE A 12 62.74 0.42 11.68
N VAL A 13 63.49 -0.18 10.77
CA VAL A 13 63.01 -0.52 9.41
C VAL A 13 61.89 -1.56 9.46
N GLU A 14 62.02 -2.59 10.30
CA GLU A 14 60.97 -3.60 10.49
C GLU A 14 59.68 -3.00 11.07
N ALA A 15 59.80 -2.09 12.04
CA ALA A 15 58.68 -1.39 12.63
C ALA A 15 57.91 -0.53 11.58
N ILE A 16 58.62 0.16 10.68
CA ILE A 16 58.02 0.93 9.59
C ILE A 16 57.30 0.02 8.60
N LEU A 17 57.90 -1.10 8.23
CA LEU A 17 57.28 -2.05 7.31
C LEU A 17 56.00 -2.66 7.91
N ILE A 18 56.04 -3.08 9.15
CA ILE A 18 54.89 -3.63 9.86
C ILE A 18 53.77 -2.59 9.97
N SER A 19 54.08 -1.35 10.35
CA SER A 19 53.09 -0.28 10.46
C SER A 19 52.45 0.08 9.10
N GLY A 20 53.25 0.07 8.03
CA GLY A 20 52.76 0.27 6.67
C GLY A 20 51.78 -0.83 6.21
N ILE A 21 52.14 -2.08 6.49
CA ILE A 21 51.29 -3.23 6.18
C ILE A 21 49.98 -3.18 6.96
N LEU A 22 50.08 -2.94 8.28
CA LEU A 22 48.88 -2.80 9.12
C LEU A 22 48.00 -1.65 8.66
N GLY A 23 48.58 -0.48 8.37
CA GLY A 23 47.88 0.68 7.85
C GLY A 23 47.11 0.38 6.55
N TYR A 24 47.75 -0.34 5.63
CA TYR A 24 47.10 -0.79 4.41
C TYR A 24 45.88 -1.71 4.66
N PHE A 25 46.05 -2.70 5.56
CA PHE A 25 44.97 -3.60 5.91
C PHE A 25 43.81 -2.90 6.60
N PHE A 26 44.10 -1.96 7.51
CA PHE A 26 43.07 -1.17 8.19
C PHE A 26 42.30 -0.26 7.19
N SER A 27 43.01 0.43 6.31
CA SER A 27 42.40 1.28 5.28
C SER A 27 41.51 0.47 4.35
N LYS A 28 41.98 -0.69 3.89
CA LYS A 28 41.19 -1.56 3.03
C LYS A 28 39.97 -2.16 3.73
N ARG A 29 40.05 -2.45 5.02
CA ARG A 29 38.92 -2.91 5.83
C ARG A 29 37.92 -1.79 6.03
N GLU A 30 38.35 -0.59 6.30
CA GLU A 30 37.49 0.60 6.43
C GLU A 30 36.72 0.91 5.13
N GLU A 31 37.41 0.86 4.00
CA GLU A 31 36.77 1.05 2.68
C GLU A 31 35.69 -0.01 2.40
N ARG A 32 35.95 -1.28 2.73
CA ARG A 32 34.97 -2.34 2.62
C ARG A 32 33.76 -2.12 3.51
N MET A 33 33.98 -1.71 4.76
CA MET A 33 32.90 -1.42 5.70
C MET A 33 32.05 -0.25 5.21
N LYS A 34 32.68 0.83 4.72
CA LYS A 34 31.96 1.99 4.15
C LYS A 34 31.08 1.55 2.98
N LYS A 35 31.59 0.76 2.04
CA LYS A 35 30.79 0.23 0.91
C LYS A 35 29.62 -0.63 1.37
N THR A 36 29.84 -1.51 2.34
CA THR A 36 28.76 -2.36 2.87
C THR A 36 27.65 -1.52 3.52
N ILE A 37 28.03 -0.53 4.32
CA ILE A 37 27.10 0.39 4.96
C ILE A 37 26.31 1.17 3.90
N GLU A 38 26.99 1.73 2.91
CA GLU A 38 26.36 2.47 1.82
C GLU A 38 25.38 1.61 0.99
N GLU A 39 25.76 0.36 0.71
CA GLU A 39 24.88 -0.59 0.03
C GLU A 39 23.63 -0.93 0.86
N GLU A 40 23.78 -1.08 2.18
CA GLU A 40 22.64 -1.31 3.07
C GLU A 40 21.72 -0.10 3.17
N PHE A 41 22.27 1.12 3.26
CA PHE A 41 21.49 2.35 3.22
C PHE A 41 20.71 2.47 1.90
N ASN A 42 21.38 2.31 0.78
CA ASN A 42 20.74 2.35 -0.55
C ASN A 42 19.63 1.30 -0.72
N LYS A 43 19.78 0.11 -0.14
CA LYS A 43 18.73 -0.91 -0.14
C LYS A 43 17.54 -0.49 0.71
N ARG A 44 17.80 0.07 1.90
CA ARG A 44 16.72 0.57 2.79
C ARG A 44 15.95 1.71 2.17
N ASP A 45 16.63 2.67 1.56
CA ASP A 45 16.01 3.82 0.89
C ASP A 45 15.11 3.36 -0.26
N LYS A 46 15.60 2.47 -1.13
CA LYS A 46 14.79 1.89 -2.21
C LYS A 46 13.56 1.14 -1.70
N PHE A 47 13.70 0.42 -0.60
CA PHE A 47 12.58 -0.31 0.00
C PHE A 47 11.56 0.65 0.62
N PHE A 48 12.05 1.71 1.30
CA PHE A 48 11.20 2.76 1.85
C PHE A 48 10.42 3.48 0.74
N ASP A 49 11.10 3.91 -0.31
CA ASP A 49 10.49 4.57 -1.47
C ASP A 49 9.43 3.69 -2.14
N ALA A 50 9.73 2.41 -2.34
CA ALA A 50 8.78 1.48 -2.93
C ALA A 50 7.52 1.32 -2.06
N ARG A 51 7.69 1.22 -0.74
CA ARG A 51 6.59 1.10 0.23
C ARG A 51 5.76 2.39 0.30
N PHE A 52 6.43 3.54 0.35
CA PHE A 52 5.78 4.84 0.34
C PHE A 52 4.94 5.04 -0.92
N ASN A 53 5.54 4.79 -2.08
CA ASN A 53 4.85 4.90 -3.37
C ASN A 53 3.68 3.93 -3.51
N PHE A 54 3.80 2.71 -2.96
CA PHE A 54 2.68 1.77 -2.92
C PHE A 54 1.52 2.32 -2.10
N LYS A 55 1.78 2.79 -0.85
CA LYS A 55 0.75 3.36 0.01
C LYS A 55 0.08 4.58 -0.62
N LEU A 56 0.87 5.47 -1.22
CA LEU A 56 0.37 6.66 -1.89
C LEU A 56 -0.58 6.29 -3.04
N LYS A 57 -0.16 5.41 -3.93
CA LYS A 57 -1.00 4.93 -5.03
C LYS A 57 -2.25 4.20 -4.53
N ALA A 58 -2.11 3.31 -3.55
CA ALA A 58 -3.24 2.63 -2.95
C ALA A 58 -4.24 3.61 -2.32
N LEU A 59 -3.75 4.67 -1.68
CA LEU A 59 -4.60 5.71 -1.10
C LEU A 59 -5.34 6.50 -2.18
N GLU A 60 -4.62 7.01 -3.18
CA GLU A 60 -5.16 7.93 -4.19
C GLU A 60 -6.02 7.21 -5.24
N GLU A 61 -5.57 6.07 -5.74
CA GLU A 61 -6.20 5.38 -6.87
C GLU A 61 -7.24 4.32 -6.47
N LEU A 62 -7.24 3.87 -5.20
CA LEU A 62 -8.14 2.81 -4.73
C LEU A 62 -8.96 3.23 -3.52
N LEU A 63 -8.31 3.50 -2.38
CA LEU A 63 -9.01 3.64 -1.10
C LEU A 63 -9.84 4.92 -1.01
N ALA A 64 -9.33 6.06 -1.50
CA ALA A 64 -10.05 7.33 -1.48
C ALA A 64 -11.27 7.31 -2.43
N PRO A 65 -11.16 6.84 -3.68
CA PRO A 65 -12.32 6.68 -4.55
C PRO A 65 -13.37 5.72 -3.99
N ILE A 66 -12.97 4.56 -3.45
CA ILE A 66 -13.92 3.62 -2.82
C ILE A 66 -14.64 4.27 -1.66
N LYS A 67 -13.91 4.91 -0.73
CA LYS A 67 -14.51 5.63 0.41
C LYS A 67 -15.53 6.66 -0.04
N LEU A 68 -15.22 7.42 -1.09
CA LEU A 68 -16.13 8.44 -1.60
C LEU A 68 -17.43 7.82 -2.15
N GLN A 69 -17.34 6.71 -2.88
CA GLN A 69 -18.52 6.00 -3.38
C GLN A 69 -19.33 5.36 -2.25
N LEU A 70 -18.69 4.82 -1.22
CA LEU A 70 -19.39 4.31 -0.03
C LEU A 70 -20.18 5.41 0.69
N ILE A 71 -19.60 6.60 0.85
CA ILE A 71 -20.30 7.77 1.42
C ILE A 71 -21.48 8.17 0.54
N ARG A 72 -21.29 8.28 -0.79
CA ARG A 72 -22.33 8.62 -1.75
C ARG A 72 -23.49 7.62 -1.72
N SER A 73 -23.16 6.34 -1.69
CA SER A 73 -24.13 5.24 -1.57
C SER A 73 -24.94 5.34 -0.27
N LYS A 74 -24.28 5.58 0.85
CA LYS A 74 -24.92 5.73 2.16
C LYS A 74 -25.89 6.91 2.22
N ILE A 75 -25.48 8.07 1.70
CA ILE A 75 -26.34 9.26 1.62
C ILE A 75 -27.57 8.96 0.74
N THR A 76 -27.37 8.25 -0.36
CA THR A 76 -28.46 7.86 -1.27
C THR A 76 -29.44 6.92 -0.58
N LEU A 77 -28.95 5.96 0.20
CA LEU A 77 -29.79 5.00 0.95
C LEU A 77 -30.59 5.67 2.08
N MET A 78 -30.06 6.69 2.76
CA MET A 78 -30.77 7.39 3.82
C MET A 78 -32.09 8.04 3.35
N GLY A 79 -32.21 8.36 2.09
CA GLY A 79 -33.43 8.89 1.51
C GLY A 79 -34.05 7.97 0.49
N TYR A 80 -33.72 6.67 0.53
CA TYR A 80 -34.21 5.70 -0.44
C TYR A 80 -35.71 5.47 -0.28
N ASP A 81 -36.41 5.69 -1.39
CA ASP A 81 -37.78 5.26 -1.60
C ASP A 81 -37.76 4.25 -2.76
N ALA A 82 -38.41 3.10 -2.61
CA ALA A 82 -38.39 2.02 -3.58
C ALA A 82 -38.88 2.47 -4.99
N ASN A 83 -39.62 3.57 -5.07
CA ASN A 83 -40.10 4.16 -6.32
C ASN A 83 -39.18 5.23 -6.92
N ASN A 84 -38.02 5.48 -6.29
CA ASN A 84 -37.10 6.52 -6.75
C ASN A 84 -36.04 5.95 -7.69
N GLU A 85 -36.37 5.80 -8.97
CA GLU A 85 -35.49 5.34 -10.03
C GLU A 85 -34.14 6.12 -10.09
N TYR A 86 -34.19 7.42 -9.83
CA TYR A 86 -32.98 8.26 -9.83
C TYR A 86 -31.97 7.82 -8.77
N ARG A 87 -32.43 7.55 -7.55
CA ARG A 87 -31.55 7.07 -6.45
C ARG A 87 -31.00 5.69 -6.73
N GLU A 88 -31.79 4.83 -7.32
CA GLU A 88 -31.37 3.49 -7.72
C GLU A 88 -30.27 3.53 -8.80
N LYS A 89 -30.34 4.47 -9.75
CA LYS A 89 -29.26 4.72 -10.72
C LYS A 89 -27.97 5.18 -10.03
N ILE A 90 -28.07 6.06 -9.03
CA ILE A 90 -26.90 6.47 -8.24
C ILE A 90 -26.28 5.27 -7.53
N LEU A 91 -27.08 4.40 -6.91
CA LEU A 91 -26.57 3.19 -6.25
C LEU A 91 -25.89 2.26 -7.26
N LYS A 92 -26.47 2.09 -8.45
CA LYS A 92 -25.87 1.32 -9.54
C LYS A 92 -24.49 1.88 -9.90
N GLU A 93 -24.38 3.17 -10.15
CA GLU A 93 -23.10 3.83 -10.46
C GLU A 93 -22.06 3.63 -9.35
N CYS A 94 -22.45 3.78 -8.08
CA CYS A 94 -21.55 3.56 -6.95
C CYS A 94 -21.04 2.11 -6.91
N ASN A 95 -21.93 1.14 -7.07
CA ASN A 95 -21.64 -0.28 -7.04
C ASN A 95 -20.75 -0.71 -8.21
N GLU A 96 -21.04 -0.24 -9.44
CA GLU A 96 -20.21 -0.46 -10.63
C GLU A 96 -18.81 0.14 -10.44
N THR A 97 -18.73 1.36 -9.90
CA THR A 97 -17.44 2.04 -9.67
C THR A 97 -16.60 1.31 -8.63
N ILE A 98 -17.16 0.94 -7.48
CA ILE A 98 -16.39 0.22 -6.44
C ILE A 98 -15.92 -1.12 -6.98
N ARG A 99 -16.82 -1.90 -7.61
CA ARG A 99 -16.47 -3.18 -8.22
C ARG A 99 -15.38 -3.03 -9.28
N GLY A 100 -15.51 -2.05 -10.17
CA GLY A 100 -14.53 -1.75 -11.22
C GLY A 100 -13.15 -1.44 -10.63
N LEU A 101 -13.09 -0.56 -9.62
CA LEU A 101 -11.85 -0.21 -8.93
C LEU A 101 -11.17 -1.44 -8.30
N LEU A 102 -11.94 -2.31 -7.64
CA LEU A 102 -11.39 -3.52 -7.01
C LEU A 102 -10.82 -4.50 -8.04
N LEU A 103 -11.45 -4.64 -9.20
CA LEU A 103 -10.98 -5.53 -10.27
C LEU A 103 -9.80 -4.94 -11.04
N GLU A 104 -9.88 -3.66 -11.41
CA GLU A 104 -8.85 -3.01 -12.23
C GLU A 104 -7.58 -2.67 -11.44
N LYS A 105 -7.75 -2.30 -10.17
CA LYS A 105 -6.66 -1.90 -9.27
C LYS A 105 -6.31 -2.97 -8.24
N GLY A 106 -6.60 -4.24 -8.54
CA GLY A 106 -6.36 -5.36 -7.62
C GLY A 106 -4.93 -5.42 -7.08
N HIS A 107 -3.94 -5.00 -7.88
CA HIS A 107 -2.54 -4.92 -7.49
C HIS A 107 -2.24 -3.86 -6.41
N LEU A 108 -3.15 -2.92 -6.16
CA LEU A 108 -3.06 -1.90 -5.11
C LEU A 108 -3.83 -2.29 -3.84
N ILE A 109 -4.51 -3.43 -3.82
CA ILE A 109 -5.23 -3.90 -2.63
C ILE A 109 -4.20 -4.37 -1.60
N PRO A 110 -4.14 -3.73 -0.40
CA PRO A 110 -3.33 -4.24 0.70
C PRO A 110 -3.71 -5.69 1.02
N SER A 111 -2.71 -6.53 1.32
CA SER A 111 -2.94 -7.97 1.50
C SER A 111 -3.97 -8.32 2.58
N ASP A 112 -4.05 -7.53 3.63
CA ASP A 112 -5.02 -7.67 4.71
C ASP A 112 -6.45 -7.26 4.31
N LEU A 113 -6.62 -6.54 3.19
CA LEU A 113 -7.93 -6.18 2.65
C LEU A 113 -8.45 -7.16 1.59
N ILE A 114 -7.66 -8.12 1.13
CA ILE A 114 -8.09 -9.06 0.07
C ILE A 114 -9.41 -9.77 0.41
N PRO A 115 -9.60 -10.38 1.61
CA PRO A 115 -10.86 -11.03 1.96
C PRO A 115 -12.06 -10.09 1.94
N PHE A 116 -11.86 -8.83 2.34
CA PHE A 116 -12.90 -7.81 2.33
C PHE A 116 -13.23 -7.30 0.92
N ALA A 117 -12.24 -7.26 0.03
CA ALA A 117 -12.45 -6.96 -1.38
C ALA A 117 -13.29 -8.05 -2.06
N GLU A 118 -13.04 -9.32 -1.76
CA GLU A 118 -13.85 -10.45 -2.24
C GLU A 118 -15.30 -10.34 -1.77
N MET A 119 -15.53 -9.97 -0.52
CA MET A 119 -16.89 -9.73 0.00
C MET A 119 -17.61 -8.61 -0.74
N PHE A 120 -16.94 -7.50 -1.05
CA PHE A 120 -17.50 -6.41 -1.84
C PHE A 120 -17.81 -6.84 -3.27
N ILE A 121 -16.88 -7.51 -3.94
CA ILE A 121 -17.07 -7.96 -5.33
C ILE A 121 -18.28 -8.89 -5.40
N SER A 122 -18.38 -9.87 -4.51
CA SER A 122 -19.50 -10.81 -4.46
C SER A 122 -20.84 -10.09 -4.23
N HIS A 123 -20.88 -9.15 -3.27
CA HIS A 123 -22.07 -8.38 -2.97
C HIS A 123 -22.51 -7.52 -4.16
N TYR A 124 -21.58 -6.82 -4.81
CA TYR A 124 -21.90 -5.95 -5.94
C TYR A 124 -22.25 -6.72 -7.21
N ASP A 125 -21.63 -7.88 -7.45
CA ASP A 125 -22.02 -8.76 -8.56
C ASP A 125 -23.46 -9.22 -8.42
N GLU A 126 -23.87 -9.67 -7.23
CA GLU A 126 -25.24 -10.09 -6.94
C GLU A 126 -26.23 -8.92 -7.09
N TRP A 127 -25.88 -7.76 -6.53
CA TRP A 127 -26.74 -6.57 -6.62
C TRP A 127 -26.94 -6.11 -8.08
N LEU A 128 -25.87 -6.02 -8.85
CA LEU A 128 -25.90 -5.60 -10.25
C LEU A 128 -26.66 -6.60 -11.13
N GLN A 129 -26.52 -7.89 -10.85
CA GLN A 129 -27.29 -8.93 -11.53
C GLN A 129 -28.80 -8.78 -11.24
N ALA A 130 -29.19 -8.57 -9.99
CA ALA A 130 -30.57 -8.36 -9.60
C ALA A 130 -31.15 -7.08 -10.21
N TYR A 131 -30.39 -5.98 -10.21
CA TYR A 131 -30.77 -4.73 -10.84
C TYR A 131 -31.03 -4.92 -12.34
N ARG A 132 -30.09 -5.54 -13.06
CA ARG A 132 -30.23 -5.82 -14.50
C ARG A 132 -31.47 -6.65 -14.79
N ALA A 133 -31.68 -7.73 -14.07
CA ALA A 133 -32.81 -8.62 -14.27
C ALA A 133 -34.16 -7.90 -14.06
N ASN A 134 -34.28 -7.11 -13.02
CA ASN A 134 -35.54 -6.48 -12.66
C ASN A 134 -35.81 -5.17 -13.41
N ARG A 135 -34.83 -4.28 -13.49
CA ARG A 135 -35.00 -2.94 -14.07
C ARG A 135 -34.75 -2.89 -15.57
N GLU A 136 -33.64 -3.49 -16.03
CA GLU A 136 -33.26 -3.36 -17.44
C GLU A 136 -33.97 -4.36 -18.33
N ILE A 137 -34.19 -5.59 -17.86
CA ILE A 137 -34.85 -6.65 -18.67
C ILE A 137 -36.34 -6.68 -18.46
N GLN A 138 -36.82 -6.69 -17.21
CA GLN A 138 -38.25 -6.86 -16.90
C GLN A 138 -38.99 -5.53 -16.74
N ASN A 139 -38.27 -4.39 -16.72
CA ASN A 139 -38.83 -3.04 -16.57
C ASN A 139 -39.83 -2.90 -15.39
N LYS A 140 -39.53 -3.60 -14.27
CA LYS A 140 -40.36 -3.53 -13.08
C LYS A 140 -40.10 -2.21 -12.33
N THR A 141 -41.19 -1.52 -11.95
CA THR A 141 -41.12 -0.22 -11.26
C THR A 141 -41.11 -0.34 -9.74
N ASP A 142 -41.64 -1.41 -9.19
CA ASP A 142 -41.74 -1.63 -7.75
C ASP A 142 -41.01 -2.90 -7.36
N VAL A 143 -39.68 -2.78 -7.19
CA VAL A 143 -38.83 -3.92 -6.87
C VAL A 143 -38.10 -3.67 -5.57
N LYS A 144 -38.40 -4.50 -4.58
CA LYS A 144 -37.48 -4.69 -3.43
C LYS A 144 -36.43 -5.70 -3.83
N HIS A 145 -35.19 -5.23 -3.99
CA HIS A 145 -34.07 -6.14 -4.21
C HIS A 145 -33.86 -6.96 -2.94
N VAL A 146 -34.16 -8.24 -3.01
CA VAL A 146 -33.84 -9.20 -1.93
C VAL A 146 -32.52 -9.84 -2.27
N PHE A 147 -31.53 -9.65 -1.41
CA PHE A 147 -30.19 -10.20 -1.58
C PHE A 147 -30.01 -11.42 -0.70
N THR A 148 -29.23 -12.40 -1.18
CA THR A 148 -28.82 -13.58 -0.42
C THR A 148 -27.91 -13.18 0.74
N TYR A 149 -27.08 -12.16 0.51
CA TYR A 149 -26.12 -11.65 1.49
C TYR A 149 -26.40 -10.20 1.85
N ASN A 150 -26.34 -9.90 3.15
CA ASN A 150 -26.42 -8.53 3.63
C ASN A 150 -25.20 -7.71 3.14
N PHE A 151 -25.36 -6.39 3.12
CA PHE A 151 -24.24 -5.48 2.83
C PHE A 151 -23.06 -5.79 3.76
N PRO A 152 -21.83 -5.94 3.23
CA PRO A 152 -20.66 -6.34 4.02
C PRO A 152 -20.09 -5.17 4.83
N HIS A 153 -20.74 -4.82 5.95
CA HIS A 153 -20.31 -3.72 6.83
C HIS A 153 -18.90 -3.88 7.36
N ASP A 154 -18.43 -5.11 7.59
CA ASP A 154 -17.06 -5.35 8.03
C ASP A 154 -16.04 -4.97 6.94
N ALA A 155 -16.38 -5.20 5.68
CA ALA A 155 -15.57 -4.76 4.56
C ALA A 155 -15.55 -3.22 4.45
N GLU A 156 -16.71 -2.56 4.59
CA GLU A 156 -16.78 -1.09 4.63
C GLU A 156 -15.85 -0.54 5.71
N LYS A 157 -15.97 -1.06 6.92
CA LYS A 157 -15.15 -0.65 8.06
C LYS A 157 -13.66 -0.85 7.78
N ALA A 158 -13.27 -2.03 7.31
CA ALA A 158 -11.87 -2.34 7.03
C ALA A 158 -11.25 -1.40 5.98
N PHE A 159 -11.97 -1.12 4.89
CA PHE A 159 -11.50 -0.19 3.86
C PHE A 159 -11.39 1.25 4.36
N VAL A 160 -12.37 1.73 5.14
CA VAL A 160 -12.34 3.08 5.73
C VAL A 160 -11.21 3.23 6.75
N GLU A 161 -10.99 2.24 7.60
CA GLU A 161 -9.89 2.24 8.57
C GLU A 161 -8.53 2.21 7.86
N LYS A 162 -8.36 1.39 6.83
CA LYS A 162 -7.12 1.35 6.05
C LYS A 162 -6.82 2.69 5.37
N TYR A 163 -7.85 3.34 4.80
CA TYR A 163 -7.73 4.69 4.26
C TYR A 163 -7.18 5.67 5.32
N GLN A 164 -7.73 5.64 6.54
CA GLN A 164 -7.29 6.53 7.61
C GLN A 164 -5.85 6.26 8.05
N VAL A 165 -5.49 4.97 8.16
CA VAL A 165 -4.13 4.54 8.51
C VAL A 165 -3.12 5.04 7.48
N TYR A 166 -3.36 4.77 6.19
CA TYR A 166 -2.44 5.18 5.13
C TYR A 166 -2.32 6.70 5.02
N ARG A 167 -3.44 7.42 5.14
CA ARG A 167 -3.42 8.88 5.16
C ARG A 167 -2.56 9.42 6.30
N LYS A 168 -2.72 8.91 7.52
CA LYS A 168 -1.94 9.34 8.67
C LYS A 168 -0.45 8.99 8.53
N GLU A 169 -0.14 7.80 8.05
CA GLU A 169 1.25 7.38 7.82
C GLU A 169 1.94 8.28 6.79
N LEU A 170 1.27 8.59 5.67
CA LEU A 170 1.82 9.46 4.62
C LEU A 170 1.96 10.93 5.07
N GLU A 171 1.04 11.45 5.91
CA GLU A 171 1.15 12.78 6.50
C GLU A 171 2.39 12.87 7.43
N ILE A 172 2.69 11.83 8.19
CA ILE A 172 3.88 11.76 9.05
C ILE A 172 5.15 11.61 8.23
N GLU A 173 5.17 10.66 7.28
CA GLU A 173 6.32 10.40 6.41
C GLU A 173 6.66 11.62 5.55
N GLY A 174 5.64 12.37 5.06
CA GLY A 174 5.83 13.61 4.30
C GLY A 174 6.29 14.82 5.12
N SER A 175 6.12 14.79 6.43
CA SER A 175 6.59 15.86 7.32
C SER A 175 8.06 15.71 7.76
N LEU A 176 8.69 14.57 7.45
CA LEU A 176 10.08 14.26 7.79
C LEU A 176 11.08 14.56 6.64
N ASN A 177 10.58 14.94 5.47
CA ASN A 177 11.34 15.36 4.30
C ASN A 177 11.25 16.88 4.10
#